data_ea5d6dcb749afc6a30ee7ad3d115aaed
#
_entry.id   ea5d6dcb749afc6a30ee7ad3d115aaed
#
_cell.length_a   1.000
_cell.length_b   1.000
_cell.length_c   1.000
_cell.angle_alpha   90.00
_cell.angle_beta   90.00
_cell.angle_gamma   90.00
#
_symmetry.space_group_name_H-M   'P 1'
#
loop_
_entity.id
_entity.type
_entity.pdbx_description
1 polymer ?
#
loop_
_entity_poly.entity_id
_entity_poly.type
_entity_poly.pdbx_seq_one_letter_code
_entity_poly.pdbx_strand_id
1 'polypeptide(L)'
;VRPAPADGGMAAEQMADAIRSADQSAGVLRLYGNYGGDILNFDMAGDLVEFDEITCTTVLLTDDVASAPPEEHEKRRGVAGMVYAFKTAGAAAEEGRDLDAVTAIAQKTADSCRSIGVALSPCTVPQAGKPTFEIAGDEIEMGMGIHGEPGLWRGKLRTADEIATARMERLLTDMPLSGGD
;
A
#
# COMPACT_ATOMS: atom_id res chain seq x y z
N VAL A 1 -21.44 -4.72 2.11
CA VAL A 1 -20.07 -4.68 2.66
C VAL A 1 -20.20 -4.70 4.18
N ARG A 2 -19.68 -5.72 4.84
CA ARG A 2 -19.61 -5.76 6.31
C ARG A 2 -18.52 -4.81 6.79
N PRO A 3 -18.72 -4.08 7.90
CA PRO A 3 -17.65 -3.27 8.47
C PRO A 3 -16.47 -4.17 8.90
N ALA A 4 -15.25 -3.68 8.68
CA ALA A 4 -14.04 -4.34 9.16
C ALA A 4 -14.10 -4.51 10.69
N PRO A 5 -13.46 -5.57 11.24
CA PRO A 5 -13.32 -5.73 12.68
C PRO A 5 -12.61 -4.52 13.31
N ALA A 6 -12.90 -4.27 14.59
CA ALA A 6 -12.40 -3.09 15.32
C ALA A 6 -10.87 -3.06 15.53
N ASP A 7 -10.19 -4.15 15.21
CA ASP A 7 -8.74 -4.34 15.28
C ASP A 7 -8.00 -3.96 13.99
N GLY A 8 -8.71 -3.43 12.99
CA GLY A 8 -8.15 -2.80 11.80
C GLY A 8 -7.82 -3.72 10.63
N GLY A 9 -7.94 -5.04 10.77
CA GLY A 9 -7.75 -6.00 9.68
C GLY A 9 -9.05 -6.64 9.22
N MET A 10 -9.16 -7.00 7.93
CA MET A 10 -10.22 -7.91 7.47
C MET A 10 -9.85 -9.33 7.91
N ALA A 11 -10.84 -10.07 8.45
CA ALA A 11 -10.63 -11.49 8.75
C ALA A 11 -10.45 -12.29 7.46
N ALA A 12 -9.70 -13.39 7.52
CA ALA A 12 -9.41 -14.22 6.36
C ALA A 12 -10.68 -14.69 5.63
N GLU A 13 -11.76 -14.99 6.36
CA GLU A 13 -13.04 -15.38 5.79
C GLU A 13 -13.69 -14.25 4.97
N GLN A 14 -13.55 -12.99 5.41
CA GLN A 14 -14.07 -11.84 4.67
C GLN A 14 -13.29 -11.61 3.38
N MET A 15 -11.97 -11.82 3.43
CA MET A 15 -11.11 -11.76 2.25
C MET A 15 -11.42 -12.90 1.28
N ALA A 16 -11.64 -14.12 1.78
CA ALA A 16 -12.07 -15.27 0.96
C ALA A 16 -13.42 -15.01 0.28
N ASP A 17 -14.39 -14.43 1.00
CA ASP A 17 -15.68 -14.07 0.43
C ASP A 17 -15.54 -12.97 -0.64
N ALA A 18 -14.61 -12.02 -0.46
CA ALA A 18 -14.31 -11.02 -1.47
C ALA A 18 -13.67 -11.64 -2.72
N ILE A 19 -12.73 -12.59 -2.54
CA ILE A 19 -12.12 -13.34 -3.65
C ILE A 19 -13.19 -14.11 -4.42
N ARG A 20 -14.06 -14.88 -3.75
CA ARG A 20 -15.18 -15.59 -4.38
C ARG A 20 -16.11 -14.66 -5.17
N SER A 21 -16.36 -13.47 -4.62
CA SER A 21 -17.23 -12.48 -5.26
C SER A 21 -16.58 -11.80 -6.46
N ALA A 22 -15.26 -11.72 -6.49
CA ALA A 22 -14.50 -11.11 -7.58
C ALA A 22 -14.23 -12.11 -8.73
N ASP A 23 -14.14 -13.41 -8.41
CA ASP A 23 -13.87 -14.43 -9.41
C ASP A 23 -15.02 -14.57 -10.41
N GLN A 24 -14.65 -14.55 -11.69
CA GLN A 24 -15.53 -14.84 -12.84
C GLN A 24 -14.92 -15.94 -13.71
N SER A 25 -14.28 -16.91 -13.09
CA SER A 25 -13.56 -18.01 -13.73
C SER A 25 -12.30 -17.62 -14.50
N ALA A 26 -11.79 -16.40 -14.26
CA ALA A 26 -10.52 -15.90 -14.82
C ALA A 26 -9.40 -15.82 -13.78
N GLY A 27 -9.72 -16.15 -12.53
CA GLY A 27 -8.83 -16.01 -11.37
C GLY A 27 -8.83 -14.61 -10.78
N VAL A 28 -8.14 -14.44 -9.65
CA VAL A 28 -8.16 -13.22 -8.86
C VAL A 28 -6.75 -12.75 -8.51
N LEU A 29 -6.42 -11.51 -8.84
CA LEU A 29 -5.23 -10.83 -8.34
C LEU A 29 -5.52 -10.25 -6.95
N ARG A 30 -4.77 -10.68 -5.94
CA ARG A 30 -4.69 -10.07 -4.60
C ARG A 30 -3.66 -8.96 -4.63
N LEU A 31 -4.10 -7.71 -4.49
CA LEU A 31 -3.25 -6.52 -4.64
C LEU A 31 -3.40 -5.63 -3.40
N TYR A 32 -2.37 -5.52 -2.59
CA TYR A 32 -2.42 -4.82 -1.30
C TYR A 32 -1.04 -4.32 -0.84
N GLY A 33 -1.03 -3.50 0.22
CA GLY A 33 0.21 -2.99 0.83
C GLY A 33 0.89 -4.04 1.71
N ASN A 34 2.20 -3.98 1.79
CA ASN A 34 3.02 -4.90 2.57
C ASN A 34 2.89 -4.64 4.08
N TYR A 35 1.87 -5.22 4.71
CA TYR A 35 1.64 -5.21 6.16
C TYR A 35 1.45 -6.64 6.66
N GLY A 36 2.13 -6.99 7.75
CA GLY A 36 2.19 -8.38 8.23
C GLY A 36 0.82 -8.99 8.54
N GLY A 37 -0.12 -8.21 9.08
CA GLY A 37 -1.48 -8.66 9.34
C GLY A 37 -2.26 -8.96 8.05
N ASP A 38 -2.11 -8.10 7.04
CA ASP A 38 -2.76 -8.29 5.74
C ASP A 38 -2.18 -9.51 5.01
N ILE A 39 -0.85 -9.67 5.01
CA ILE A 39 -0.19 -10.83 4.40
C ILE A 39 -0.75 -12.12 4.98
N LEU A 40 -0.76 -12.25 6.32
CA LEU A 40 -1.25 -13.44 6.99
C LEU A 40 -2.71 -13.75 6.63
N ASN A 41 -3.58 -12.74 6.66
CA ASN A 41 -4.99 -12.92 6.38
C ASN A 41 -5.26 -13.23 4.91
N PHE A 42 -4.55 -12.59 3.96
CA PHE A 42 -4.67 -12.90 2.54
C PHE A 42 -4.12 -14.27 2.18
N ASP A 43 -3.05 -14.72 2.84
CA ASP A 43 -2.53 -16.08 2.64
C ASP A 43 -3.54 -17.12 3.13
N MET A 44 -4.08 -16.95 4.34
CA MET A 44 -5.17 -17.82 4.85
C MET A 44 -6.41 -17.77 3.94
N ALA A 45 -6.78 -16.63 3.41
CA ALA A 45 -7.90 -16.51 2.47
C ALA A 45 -7.61 -17.25 1.15
N GLY A 46 -6.36 -17.21 0.68
CA GLY A 46 -5.91 -17.97 -0.48
C GLY A 46 -6.10 -19.48 -0.26
N ASP A 47 -5.64 -19.98 0.87
CA ASP A 47 -5.81 -21.41 1.25
C ASP A 47 -7.29 -21.81 1.31
N LEU A 48 -8.16 -20.94 1.84
CA LEU A 48 -9.59 -21.19 1.90
C LEU A 48 -10.25 -21.30 0.52
N VAL A 49 -9.85 -20.47 -0.44
CA VAL A 49 -10.44 -20.48 -1.80
C VAL A 49 -9.79 -21.48 -2.76
N GLU A 50 -8.67 -22.10 -2.36
CA GLU A 50 -8.08 -23.20 -3.12
C GLU A 50 -9.05 -24.38 -3.26
N PHE A 51 -9.85 -24.64 -2.22
CA PHE A 51 -10.92 -25.66 -2.25
C PHE A 51 -12.06 -25.32 -3.24
N ASP A 52 -12.17 -24.06 -3.64
CA ASP A 52 -13.15 -23.58 -4.62
C ASP A 52 -12.56 -23.57 -6.04
N GLU A 53 -11.34 -24.07 -6.23
CA GLU A 53 -10.58 -24.10 -7.50
C GLU A 53 -10.32 -22.69 -8.08
N ILE A 54 -10.32 -21.64 -7.24
CA ILE A 54 -10.05 -20.26 -7.66
C ILE A 54 -8.54 -20.02 -7.71
N THR A 55 -8.01 -19.74 -8.88
CA THR A 55 -6.61 -19.37 -9.05
C THR A 55 -6.36 -17.95 -8.54
N CYS A 56 -5.41 -17.80 -7.60
CA CYS A 56 -5.03 -16.48 -7.07
C CYS A 56 -3.56 -16.17 -7.35
N THR A 57 -3.28 -14.91 -7.72
CA THR A 57 -1.93 -14.33 -7.71
C THR A 57 -1.85 -13.21 -6.67
N THR A 58 -0.63 -12.82 -6.29
CA THR A 58 -0.43 -11.77 -5.29
C THR A 58 0.64 -10.78 -5.75
N VAL A 59 0.35 -9.48 -5.58
CA VAL A 59 1.34 -8.41 -5.72
C VAL A 59 1.28 -7.53 -4.47
N LEU A 60 2.43 -7.38 -3.81
CA LEU A 60 2.61 -6.52 -2.64
C LEU A 60 3.21 -5.17 -3.05
N LEU A 61 2.64 -4.08 -2.58
CA LEU A 61 3.22 -2.75 -2.73
C LEU A 61 4.21 -2.49 -1.59
N THR A 62 5.40 -2.02 -1.97
CA THR A 62 6.54 -1.73 -1.09
C THR A 62 7.14 -0.36 -1.43
N ASP A 63 6.30 0.61 -1.70
CA ASP A 63 6.67 1.90 -2.28
C ASP A 63 7.22 2.93 -1.27
N ASP A 64 6.97 2.75 0.04
CA ASP A 64 7.34 3.74 1.05
C ASP A 64 8.84 3.72 1.38
N VAL A 65 9.58 4.66 0.78
CA VAL A 65 11.04 4.77 0.96
C VAL A 65 11.48 5.19 2.37
N ALA A 66 10.55 5.61 3.22
CA ALA A 66 10.84 5.98 4.60
C ALA A 66 10.88 4.79 5.55
N SER A 67 10.34 3.64 5.15
CA SER A 67 10.12 2.50 6.05
C SER A 67 11.25 1.48 6.07
N ALA A 68 12.06 1.40 5.01
CA ALA A 68 13.28 0.59 4.98
C ALA A 68 14.26 1.08 3.89
N PRO A 69 15.57 0.78 4.01
CA PRO A 69 16.57 1.18 3.02
C PRO A 69 16.37 0.44 1.69
N PRO A 70 17.03 0.89 0.59
CA PRO A 70 16.89 0.27 -0.73
C PRO A 70 17.25 -1.22 -0.76
N GLU A 71 18.24 -1.64 0.02
CA GLU A 71 18.72 -3.03 0.11
C GLU A 71 17.70 -3.98 0.76
N GLU A 72 16.70 -3.41 1.45
CA GLU A 72 15.61 -4.11 2.13
C GLU A 72 14.25 -3.64 1.62
N HIS A 73 14.15 -3.25 0.34
CA HIS A 73 12.93 -2.67 -0.24
C HIS A 73 11.71 -3.60 -0.09
N GLU A 74 11.91 -4.90 -0.07
CA GLU A 74 10.84 -5.89 0.15
C GLU A 74 10.19 -5.82 1.53
N LYS A 75 10.85 -5.14 2.49
CA LYS A 75 10.30 -4.91 3.85
C LYS A 75 9.53 -3.59 3.96
N ARG A 76 9.55 -2.77 2.92
CA ARG A 76 8.88 -1.48 2.92
C ARG A 76 7.37 -1.62 3.00
N ARG A 77 6.73 -0.62 3.58
CA ARG A 77 5.27 -0.47 3.60
C ARG A 77 4.77 -0.13 2.20
N GLY A 78 3.54 -0.57 1.87
CA GLY A 78 2.81 -0.12 0.70
C GLY A 78 1.89 1.04 1.08
N VAL A 79 1.99 2.17 0.40
CA VAL A 79 1.19 3.37 0.70
C VAL A 79 0.57 3.95 -0.57
N ALA A 80 1.06 5.06 -1.09
CA ALA A 80 0.44 5.76 -2.21
C ALA A 80 0.60 5.03 -3.55
N GLY A 81 1.63 4.19 -3.68
CA GLY A 81 1.83 3.35 -4.86
C GLY A 81 0.67 2.41 -5.16
N MET A 82 -0.08 1.99 -4.14
CA MET A 82 -1.28 1.16 -4.30
C MET A 82 -2.30 1.76 -5.27
N VAL A 83 -2.47 3.09 -5.25
CA VAL A 83 -3.43 3.78 -6.15
C VAL A 83 -3.07 3.56 -7.62
N TYR A 84 -1.79 3.65 -7.95
CA TYR A 84 -1.32 3.42 -9.33
C TYR A 84 -1.46 1.96 -9.73
N ALA A 85 -1.09 1.04 -8.85
CA ALA A 85 -1.22 -0.40 -9.11
C ALA A 85 -2.68 -0.81 -9.31
N PHE A 86 -3.63 -0.31 -8.49
CA PHE A 86 -5.05 -0.55 -8.69
C PHE A 86 -5.55 -0.04 -10.05
N LYS A 87 -5.09 1.15 -10.47
CA LYS A 87 -5.52 1.73 -11.75
C LYS A 87 -4.95 0.98 -12.95
N THR A 88 -3.66 0.62 -12.93
CA THR A 88 -3.02 -0.07 -14.05
C THR A 88 -3.50 -1.51 -14.18
N ALA A 89 -3.59 -2.24 -13.06
CA ALA A 89 -4.12 -3.60 -13.04
C ALA A 89 -5.61 -3.63 -13.43
N GLY A 90 -6.42 -2.71 -12.89
CA GLY A 90 -7.83 -2.61 -13.22
C GLY A 90 -8.08 -2.29 -14.69
N ALA A 91 -7.32 -1.38 -15.29
CA ALA A 91 -7.41 -1.07 -16.71
C ALA A 91 -7.05 -2.29 -17.58
N ALA A 92 -5.98 -3.02 -17.24
CA ALA A 92 -5.59 -4.22 -17.94
C ALA A 92 -6.65 -5.33 -17.86
N ALA A 93 -7.27 -5.50 -16.68
CA ALA A 93 -8.37 -6.45 -16.50
C ALA A 93 -9.61 -6.06 -17.33
N GLU A 94 -9.95 -4.76 -17.38
CA GLU A 94 -11.06 -4.26 -18.18
C GLU A 94 -10.82 -4.41 -19.69
N GLU A 95 -9.57 -4.41 -20.15
CA GLU A 95 -9.18 -4.75 -21.52
C GLU A 95 -9.31 -6.26 -21.82
N GLY A 96 -9.68 -7.08 -20.83
CA GLY A 96 -9.84 -8.53 -20.99
C GLY A 96 -8.52 -9.31 -21.02
N ARG A 97 -7.46 -8.77 -20.42
CA ARG A 97 -6.19 -9.49 -20.28
C ARG A 97 -6.32 -10.61 -19.25
N ASP A 98 -5.57 -11.67 -19.45
CA ASP A 98 -5.52 -12.80 -18.51
C ASP A 98 -4.85 -12.44 -17.18
N LEU A 99 -5.00 -13.31 -16.19
CA LEU A 99 -4.51 -13.10 -14.84
C LEU A 99 -2.99 -12.87 -14.80
N ASP A 100 -2.22 -13.60 -15.59
CA ASP A 100 -0.77 -13.49 -15.63
C ASP A 100 -0.34 -12.11 -16.18
N ALA A 101 -0.97 -11.65 -17.25
CA ALA A 101 -0.70 -10.32 -17.82
C ALA A 101 -1.09 -9.19 -16.86
N VAL A 102 -2.24 -9.30 -16.17
CA VAL A 102 -2.69 -8.34 -15.16
C VAL A 102 -1.71 -8.32 -13.99
N THR A 103 -1.28 -9.48 -13.52
CA THR A 103 -0.31 -9.62 -12.43
C THR A 103 1.03 -9.00 -12.81
N ALA A 104 1.53 -9.25 -14.03
CA ALA A 104 2.78 -8.67 -14.51
C ALA A 104 2.73 -7.14 -14.60
N ILE A 105 1.60 -6.56 -15.00
CA ILE A 105 1.38 -5.11 -15.05
C ILE A 105 1.36 -4.53 -13.63
N ALA A 106 0.66 -5.18 -12.70
CA ALA A 106 0.64 -4.77 -11.30
C ALA A 106 2.05 -4.80 -10.68
N GLN A 107 2.81 -5.88 -10.93
CA GLN A 107 4.18 -6.03 -10.43
C GLN A 107 5.09 -4.95 -11.01
N LYS A 108 5.06 -4.71 -12.32
CA LYS A 108 5.82 -3.65 -12.96
C LYS A 108 5.51 -2.27 -12.34
N THR A 109 4.23 -2.01 -12.03
CA THR A 109 3.83 -0.77 -11.38
C THR A 109 4.38 -0.69 -9.96
N ALA A 110 4.30 -1.78 -9.17
CA ALA A 110 4.86 -1.84 -7.82
C ALA A 110 6.37 -1.58 -7.81
N ASP A 111 7.11 -2.20 -8.72
CA ASP A 111 8.57 -2.04 -8.85
C ASP A 111 8.97 -0.62 -9.23
N SER A 112 8.11 0.09 -9.98
CA SER A 112 8.35 1.44 -10.47
C SER A 112 7.79 2.55 -9.59
N CYS A 113 7.11 2.21 -8.49
CA CYS A 113 6.54 3.21 -7.58
C CYS A 113 7.45 3.48 -6.38
N ARG A 114 7.55 4.76 -6.03
CA ARG A 114 8.14 5.22 -4.76
C ARG A 114 7.23 6.27 -4.14
N SER A 115 7.08 6.23 -2.84
CA SER A 115 6.33 7.23 -2.09
C SER A 115 7.03 7.60 -0.80
N ILE A 116 6.65 8.74 -0.24
CA ILE A 116 7.02 9.18 1.10
C ILE A 116 5.91 10.05 1.67
N GLY A 117 5.41 9.68 2.84
CA GLY A 117 4.39 10.42 3.55
C GLY A 117 4.94 11.63 4.30
N VAL A 118 4.05 12.55 4.65
CA VAL A 118 4.30 13.61 5.63
C VAL A 118 3.04 13.81 6.45
N ALA A 119 3.19 13.86 7.78
CA ALA A 119 2.09 14.18 8.68
C ALA A 119 2.20 15.64 9.13
N LEU A 120 1.09 16.38 8.97
CA LEU A 120 0.95 17.79 9.39
C LEU A 120 0.01 17.94 10.58
N SER A 121 -0.84 16.96 10.80
CA SER A 121 -1.79 16.93 11.92
C SER A 121 -2.15 15.50 12.27
N PRO A 122 -2.63 15.23 13.48
CA PRO A 122 -3.11 13.92 13.88
C PRO A 122 -4.30 13.47 13.03
N CYS A 123 -4.43 12.16 12.86
CA CYS A 123 -5.63 11.53 12.31
C CYS A 123 -6.41 10.85 13.43
N THR A 124 -7.72 11.02 13.45
CA THR A 124 -8.62 10.33 14.38
C THR A 124 -9.54 9.42 13.60
N VAL A 125 -9.35 8.11 13.74
CA VAL A 125 -10.28 7.12 13.20
C VAL A 125 -11.58 7.18 14.00
N PRO A 126 -12.75 7.28 13.35
CA PRO A 126 -14.04 7.45 14.05
C PRO A 126 -14.30 6.44 15.16
N GLN A 127 -13.94 5.17 14.95
CA GLN A 127 -14.13 4.09 15.94
C GLN A 127 -13.16 4.18 17.12
N ALA A 128 -11.97 4.76 16.93
CA ALA A 128 -10.96 4.86 17.99
C ALA A 128 -11.26 5.99 18.99
N GLY A 129 -11.98 7.03 18.57
CA GLY A 129 -12.36 8.18 19.39
C GLY A 129 -11.20 9.04 19.90
N LYS A 130 -9.96 8.72 19.52
CA LYS A 130 -8.73 9.43 19.87
C LYS A 130 -7.75 9.41 18.70
N PRO A 131 -6.80 10.39 18.65
CA PRO A 131 -5.77 10.41 17.63
C PRO A 131 -4.91 9.13 17.65
N THR A 132 -4.48 8.67 16.46
CA THR A 132 -3.57 7.53 16.30
C THR A 132 -2.12 7.90 16.65
N PHE A 133 -1.78 9.18 16.58
CA PHE A 133 -0.50 9.75 16.98
C PHE A 133 -0.69 11.21 17.42
N GLU A 134 0.33 11.79 18.05
CA GLU A 134 0.33 13.20 18.48
C GLU A 134 1.42 13.97 17.75
N ILE A 135 1.09 15.16 17.26
CA ILE A 135 2.00 16.12 16.63
C ILE A 135 1.54 17.53 17.02
N ALA A 136 2.47 18.41 17.34
CA ALA A 136 2.13 19.79 17.67
C ALA A 136 1.72 20.56 16.41
N GLY A 137 0.91 21.62 16.58
CA GLY A 137 0.36 22.40 15.45
C GLY A 137 1.39 23.15 14.62
N ASP A 138 2.64 23.24 15.09
CA ASP A 138 3.79 23.86 14.42
C ASP A 138 4.88 22.85 14.05
N GLU A 139 4.53 21.56 14.01
CA GLU A 139 5.45 20.47 13.69
C GLU A 139 4.99 19.66 12.47
N ILE A 140 5.94 18.98 11.85
CA ILE A 140 5.72 17.96 10.82
C ILE A 140 6.48 16.69 11.16
N GLU A 141 6.01 15.55 10.67
CA GLU A 141 6.76 14.30 10.68
C GLU A 141 6.88 13.76 9.26
N MET A 142 8.11 13.64 8.78
CA MET A 142 8.43 13.13 7.45
C MET A 142 8.54 11.61 7.47
N GLY A 143 7.85 10.95 6.56
CA GLY A 143 7.92 9.49 6.40
C GLY A 143 7.00 8.72 7.35
N MET A 144 6.05 9.37 8.02
CA MET A 144 5.07 8.68 8.86
C MET A 144 4.21 7.72 8.01
N GLY A 145 3.97 6.52 8.54
CA GLY A 145 3.09 5.52 7.93
C GLY A 145 1.61 5.81 8.12
N ILE A 146 0.77 5.11 7.36
CA ILE A 146 -0.69 5.37 7.34
C ILE A 146 -1.41 4.97 8.62
N HIS A 147 -0.82 4.10 9.45
CA HIS A 147 -1.37 3.73 10.76
C HIS A 147 -0.74 4.53 11.91
N GLY A 148 0.11 5.51 11.60
CA GLY A 148 0.86 6.28 12.59
C GLY A 148 2.22 5.68 12.96
N GLU A 149 2.75 4.79 12.12
CA GLU A 149 4.11 4.27 12.30
C GLU A 149 5.12 5.41 12.20
N PRO A 150 6.15 5.42 13.08
CA PRO A 150 7.13 6.49 13.12
C PRO A 150 7.80 6.75 11.77
N GLY A 151 8.01 8.04 11.46
CA GLY A 151 8.71 8.49 10.27
C GLY A 151 10.23 8.55 10.44
N LEU A 152 10.88 9.21 9.51
CA LEU A 152 12.35 9.41 9.50
C LEU A 152 12.79 10.48 10.49
N TRP A 153 12.02 11.55 10.60
CA TRP A 153 12.30 12.68 11.49
C TRP A 153 11.06 13.54 11.75
N ARG A 154 11.06 14.20 12.89
CA ARG A 154 10.08 15.20 13.27
C ARG A 154 10.78 16.55 13.46
N GLY A 155 10.12 17.63 13.09
CA GLY A 155 10.68 18.97 13.20
C GLY A 155 9.63 20.07 13.00
N LYS A 156 10.08 21.31 12.96
CA LYS A 156 9.19 22.46 12.76
C LYS A 156 8.51 22.42 11.39
N LEU A 157 7.30 22.96 11.35
CA LEU A 157 6.54 23.15 10.13
C LEU A 157 7.35 23.97 9.12
N ARG A 158 7.36 23.52 7.89
CA ARG A 158 8.06 24.13 6.75
C ARG A 158 7.05 24.61 5.71
N THR A 159 7.53 25.42 4.78
CA THR A 159 6.73 25.80 3.61
C THR A 159 6.42 24.59 2.73
N ALA A 160 5.37 24.69 1.89
CA ALA A 160 5.02 23.62 0.96
C ALA A 160 6.17 23.27 0.01
N ASP A 161 6.91 24.28 -0.48
CA ASP A 161 8.04 24.08 -1.38
C ASP A 161 9.21 23.34 -0.70
N GLU A 162 9.52 23.69 0.56
CA GLU A 162 10.56 22.99 1.33
C GLU A 162 10.17 21.53 1.60
N ILE A 163 8.89 21.28 1.91
CA ILE A 163 8.36 19.92 2.09
C ILE A 163 8.43 19.13 0.78
N ALA A 164 7.99 19.73 -0.33
CA ALA A 164 8.01 19.09 -1.65
C ALA A 164 9.45 18.77 -2.06
N THR A 165 10.38 19.71 -1.90
CA THR A 165 11.80 19.52 -2.21
C THR A 165 12.39 18.36 -1.40
N ALA A 166 12.21 18.36 -0.09
CA ALA A 166 12.73 17.30 0.77
C ALA A 166 12.19 15.90 0.42
N ARG A 167 10.91 15.83 0.01
CA ARG A 167 10.30 14.57 -0.47
C ARG A 167 10.91 14.14 -1.80
N MET A 168 11.01 15.05 -2.77
CA MET A 168 11.59 14.75 -4.09
C MET A 168 13.04 14.31 -4.00
N GLU A 169 13.86 15.00 -3.21
CA GLU A 169 15.24 14.59 -2.96
C GLU A 169 15.34 13.15 -2.45
N ARG A 170 14.46 12.78 -1.51
CA ARG A 170 14.45 11.41 -0.97
C ARG A 170 14.01 10.37 -2.00
N LEU A 171 12.96 10.66 -2.77
CA LEU A 171 12.48 9.78 -3.83
C LEU A 171 13.52 9.58 -4.94
N LEU A 172 14.13 10.67 -5.42
CA LEU A 172 15.15 10.62 -6.47
C LEU A 172 16.48 9.99 -6.01
N THR A 173 16.78 10.05 -4.72
CA THR A 173 17.94 9.32 -4.16
C THR A 173 17.71 7.82 -4.18
N ASP A 174 16.49 7.38 -3.91
CA ASP A 174 16.12 5.97 -3.92
C ASP A 174 15.95 5.41 -5.33
N MET A 175 15.31 6.17 -6.20
CA MET A 175 15.11 5.83 -7.61
C MET A 175 15.47 7.01 -8.51
N PRO A 176 16.75 7.13 -8.92
CA PRO A 176 17.18 8.15 -9.85
C PRO A 176 16.46 8.02 -11.19
N LEU A 177 15.96 9.12 -11.72
CA LEU A 177 15.32 9.18 -13.04
C LEU A 177 16.32 9.61 -14.09
N SER A 178 16.19 9.06 -15.30
CA SER A 178 16.96 9.42 -16.48
C SER A 178 16.08 10.14 -17.50
N GLY A 179 16.70 10.82 -18.48
CA GLY A 179 15.94 11.43 -19.57
C GLY A 179 15.18 10.38 -20.38
N GLY A 180 13.83 10.44 -20.32
CA GLY A 180 12.94 9.49 -21.00
C GLY A 180 12.21 8.52 -20.07
N ASP A 181 12.47 8.59 -18.75
CA ASP A 181 11.74 7.83 -17.72
C ASP A 181 10.41 8.50 -17.35
#